data_bf37eccb3b1b28a461137c83c37cd9ad
#
_entry.id   bf37eccb3b1b28a461137c83c37cd9ad
#
_cell.length_a   1.000
_cell.length_b   1.000
_cell.length_c   1.000
_cell.angle_alpha   90.00
_cell.angle_beta   90.00
_cell.angle_gamma   90.00
#
_symmetry.space_group_name_H-M   'P 1'
#
loop_
_entity.id
_entity.type
_entity.pdbx_description
1 polymer ?
#
loop_
_entity_poly.entity_id
_entity_poly.type
_entity_poly.pdbx_seq_one_letter_code
_entity_poly.pdbx_strand_id
1 'polypeptide(L)'
;MKNVLMSFALAILCIVGVNAQCSDNAKGSWYLGTGDIANVAWTEWSLAPTIGYGLTDNLMVGLNVTQADSSAEIELDAHARYFMKGYFAYVEAPSLDTDKLLIGVGKMFTFHKRVYVDPKIVYDTNEKTTNLVLGVGLKF
;
A
#
# COMPACT_ATOMS: atom_id res chain seq x y z
N MET A 1 -0.27 -21.58 10.88
CA MET A 1 0.03 -22.04 9.51
C MET A 1 -1.19 -22.14 8.62
N LYS A 2 -2.33 -22.67 9.06
CA LYS A 2 -3.56 -22.75 8.21
C LYS A 2 -4.06 -21.37 7.73
N ASN A 3 -4.00 -20.34 8.55
CA ASN A 3 -4.48 -19.01 8.19
C ASN A 3 -3.56 -18.29 7.18
N VAL A 4 -2.26 -18.57 7.23
CA VAL A 4 -1.29 -18.02 6.26
C VAL A 4 -1.50 -18.65 4.88
N LEU A 5 -1.80 -19.94 4.83
CA LEU A 5 -2.04 -20.65 3.59
C LEU A 5 -3.36 -20.18 2.93
N MET A 6 -4.41 -19.96 3.72
CA MET A 6 -5.69 -19.42 3.22
C MET A 6 -5.55 -17.98 2.71
N SER A 7 -4.79 -17.13 3.41
CA SER A 7 -4.54 -15.75 2.96
C SER A 7 -3.74 -15.74 1.66
N PHE A 8 -2.78 -16.65 1.51
CA PHE A 8 -1.98 -16.78 0.29
C PHE A 8 -2.83 -17.31 -0.88
N ALA A 9 -3.72 -18.27 -0.63
CA ALA A 9 -4.64 -18.80 -1.65
C ALA A 9 -5.66 -17.73 -2.10
N LEU A 10 -6.19 -16.91 -1.16
CA LEU A 10 -7.12 -15.83 -1.48
C LEU A 10 -6.42 -14.73 -2.29
N ALA A 11 -5.17 -14.41 -1.97
CA ALA A 11 -4.36 -13.46 -2.73
C ALA A 11 -4.10 -13.95 -4.16
N ILE A 12 -3.80 -15.24 -4.35
CA ILE A 12 -3.60 -15.83 -5.67
C ILE A 12 -4.90 -15.83 -6.48
N LEU A 13 -6.06 -16.09 -5.86
CA LEU A 13 -7.36 -16.04 -6.52
C LEU A 13 -7.73 -14.61 -6.98
N CYS A 14 -7.42 -13.59 -6.21
CA CYS A 14 -7.59 -12.19 -6.63
C CYS A 14 -6.67 -11.81 -7.80
N ILE A 15 -5.51 -12.46 -7.92
CA ILE A 15 -4.53 -12.23 -8.97
C ILE A 15 -5.00 -12.79 -10.34
N VAL A 16 -5.71 -13.89 -10.36
CA VAL A 16 -6.04 -14.63 -11.60
C VAL A 16 -7.37 -14.20 -12.22
N GLY A 17 -8.27 -13.58 -11.46
CA GLY A 17 -9.69 -13.45 -11.84
C GLY A 17 -10.16 -12.15 -12.48
N VAL A 18 -9.36 -11.09 -12.54
CA VAL A 18 -9.86 -9.77 -12.98
C VAL A 18 -9.03 -9.22 -14.15
N ASN A 19 -9.63 -9.19 -15.34
CA ASN A 19 -9.19 -8.35 -16.47
C ASN A 19 -9.47 -6.86 -16.20
N ALA A 20 -9.23 -6.39 -14.98
CA ALA A 20 -9.23 -4.96 -14.71
C ALA A 20 -8.00 -4.35 -15.36
N GLN A 21 -8.16 -3.21 -16.01
CA GLN A 21 -7.05 -2.48 -16.59
C GLN A 21 -6.03 -2.16 -15.50
N CYS A 22 -4.95 -2.93 -15.47
CA CYS A 22 -3.84 -2.66 -14.60
C CYS A 22 -3.09 -1.47 -15.20
N SER A 23 -2.98 -0.39 -14.46
CA SER A 23 -2.17 0.73 -14.86
C SER A 23 -0.81 0.60 -14.20
N ASP A 24 0.23 0.66 -15.01
CA ASP A 24 1.58 0.80 -14.52
C ASP A 24 1.77 2.21 -13.93
N ASN A 25 2.76 2.35 -13.06
CA ASN A 25 3.16 3.65 -12.58
C ASN A 25 3.63 4.50 -13.79
N ALA A 26 3.35 5.79 -13.74
CA ALA A 26 3.84 6.72 -14.76
C ALA A 26 4.83 7.69 -14.13
N LYS A 27 6.00 7.83 -14.74
CA LYS A 27 7.00 8.82 -14.33
C LYS A 27 6.36 10.22 -14.27
N GLY A 28 6.58 10.91 -13.16
CA GLY A 28 6.04 12.24 -12.91
C GLY A 28 4.61 12.27 -12.37
N SER A 29 3.96 11.12 -12.19
CA SER A 29 2.63 11.08 -11.59
C SER A 29 2.70 11.25 -10.07
N TRP A 30 1.74 12.01 -9.55
CA TRP A 30 1.50 12.13 -8.11
C TRP A 30 0.40 11.18 -7.67
N TYR A 31 0.58 10.63 -6.49
CA TYR A 31 -0.36 9.73 -5.86
C TYR A 31 -0.76 10.30 -4.49
N LEU A 32 -2.06 10.46 -4.27
CA LEU A 32 -2.63 10.81 -2.98
C LEU A 32 -3.55 9.68 -2.55
N GLY A 33 -3.28 9.06 -1.41
CA GLY A 33 -4.04 7.93 -0.92
C GLY A 33 -4.40 8.06 0.55
N THR A 34 -5.19 7.10 1.00
CA THR A 34 -5.68 7.05 2.39
C THR A 34 -4.93 6.05 3.26
N GLY A 35 -3.91 5.40 2.75
CA GLY A 35 -3.29 4.29 3.47
C GLY A 35 -4.20 3.06 3.53
N ASP A 36 -4.33 2.43 4.68
CA ASP A 36 -5.16 1.23 4.87
C ASP A 36 -6.58 1.60 5.30
N ILE A 37 -7.56 1.38 4.42
CA ILE A 37 -8.98 1.58 4.76
C ILE A 37 -9.64 0.33 5.35
N ALA A 38 -9.00 -0.83 5.29
CA ALA A 38 -9.57 -2.08 5.80
C ALA A 38 -9.53 -2.15 7.34
N ASN A 39 -8.54 -1.50 7.94
CA ASN A 39 -8.33 -1.49 9.40
C ASN A 39 -8.65 -0.15 10.05
N VAL A 40 -9.29 0.77 9.32
CA VAL A 40 -9.75 2.04 9.90
C VAL A 40 -10.91 1.76 10.85
N ALA A 41 -10.72 2.08 12.13
CA ALA A 41 -11.83 2.19 13.06
C ALA A 41 -12.67 3.41 12.65
N TRP A 42 -13.82 3.19 12.03
CA TRP A 42 -14.72 4.25 11.54
C TRP A 42 -15.22 5.21 12.64
N THR A 43 -14.98 4.87 13.89
CA THR A 43 -15.28 5.69 15.08
C THR A 43 -14.14 6.66 15.44
N GLU A 44 -12.94 6.40 14.95
CA GLU A 44 -11.75 7.21 15.20
C GLU A 44 -11.17 7.57 13.84
N TRP A 45 -11.17 8.85 13.49
CA TRP A 45 -10.65 9.35 12.21
C TRP A 45 -9.13 9.16 12.12
N SER A 46 -8.69 7.92 12.03
CA SER A 46 -7.28 7.58 11.78
C SER A 46 -7.03 7.44 10.27
N LEU A 47 -7.15 8.55 9.54
CA LEU A 47 -6.70 8.60 8.15
C LEU A 47 -5.18 8.69 8.17
N ALA A 48 -4.52 7.73 7.54
CA ALA A 48 -3.09 7.79 7.26
C ALA A 48 -2.88 8.27 5.81
N PRO A 49 -2.85 9.59 5.55
CA PRO A 49 -2.67 10.10 4.21
C PRO A 49 -1.34 9.65 3.64
N THR A 50 -1.40 9.16 2.41
CA THR A 50 -0.23 8.71 1.65
C THR A 50 0.01 9.66 0.50
N ILE A 51 1.23 10.13 0.37
CA ILE A 51 1.68 10.93 -0.78
C ILE A 51 2.78 10.16 -1.48
N GLY A 52 2.66 9.97 -2.78
CA GLY A 52 3.67 9.29 -3.59
C GLY A 52 3.99 10.02 -4.88
N TYR A 53 5.18 9.79 -5.40
CA TYR A 53 5.66 10.34 -6.64
C TYR A 53 6.34 9.28 -7.50
N GLY A 54 5.96 9.21 -8.77
CA GLY A 54 6.56 8.31 -9.75
C GLY A 54 7.93 8.81 -10.22
N LEU A 55 9.01 8.21 -9.73
CA LEU A 55 10.37 8.54 -10.15
C LEU A 55 10.69 8.01 -11.55
N THR A 56 10.23 6.81 -11.84
CA THR A 56 10.36 6.15 -13.14
C THR A 56 9.03 5.50 -13.51
N ASP A 57 8.94 4.91 -14.70
CA ASP A 57 7.73 4.19 -15.12
C ASP A 57 7.42 2.98 -14.23
N ASN A 58 8.42 2.48 -13.51
CA ASN A 58 8.27 1.30 -12.66
C ASN A 58 8.51 1.58 -11.16
N LEU A 59 9.05 2.74 -10.79
CA LEU A 59 9.39 3.05 -9.40
C LEU A 59 8.63 4.27 -8.90
N MET A 60 7.91 4.08 -7.81
CA MET A 60 7.28 5.14 -7.03
C MET A 60 7.87 5.16 -5.63
N VAL A 61 8.09 6.35 -5.11
CA VAL A 61 8.43 6.58 -3.70
C VAL A 61 7.38 7.45 -3.05
N GLY A 62 7.20 7.33 -1.76
CA GLY A 62 6.21 8.11 -1.05
C GLY A 62 6.41 8.13 0.45
N LEU A 63 5.54 8.88 1.09
CA LEU A 63 5.45 9.02 2.53
C LEU A 63 4.02 8.73 2.98
N ASN A 64 3.89 7.98 4.05
CA ASN A 64 2.66 7.86 4.80
C ASN A 64 2.78 8.76 6.03
N VAL A 65 1.69 9.41 6.38
CA VAL A 65 1.60 10.16 7.63
C VAL A 65 0.70 9.36 8.54
N THR A 66 1.24 8.83 9.61
CA THR A 66 0.49 8.04 10.58
C THR A 66 0.43 8.77 11.93
N GLN A 67 -0.69 8.62 12.60
CA GLN A 67 -0.89 9.13 13.94
C GLN A 67 -1.72 8.08 14.70
N ALA A 68 -1.10 7.48 15.69
CA ALA A 68 -1.74 6.39 16.44
C ALA A 68 -2.93 6.85 17.28
N ASP A 69 -2.92 8.08 17.74
CA ASP A 69 -3.99 8.70 18.55
C ASP A 69 -3.93 10.22 18.39
N SER A 70 -5.02 10.92 18.67
CA SER A 70 -5.12 12.39 18.59
C SER A 70 -4.11 13.15 19.46
N SER A 71 -3.55 12.50 20.46
CA SER A 71 -2.50 13.00 21.34
C SER A 71 -1.10 12.44 21.03
N ALA A 72 -1.00 11.49 20.08
CA ALA A 72 0.27 10.89 19.68
C ALA A 72 1.04 11.79 18.73
N GLU A 73 2.37 11.63 18.71
CA GLU A 73 3.21 12.30 17.73
C GLU A 73 2.90 11.81 16.32
N ILE A 74 3.05 12.69 15.35
CA ILE A 74 2.91 12.34 13.93
C ILE A 74 4.15 11.56 13.52
N GLU A 75 3.95 10.35 13.02
CA GLU A 75 5.00 9.52 12.45
C GLU A 75 4.99 9.62 10.93
N LEU A 76 6.19 9.62 10.35
CA LEU A 76 6.40 9.63 8.91
C LEU A 76 7.03 8.30 8.49
N ASP A 77 6.32 7.56 7.65
CA ASP A 77 6.77 6.28 7.13
C ASP A 77 7.17 6.45 5.66
N ALA A 78 8.41 6.17 5.33
CA ALA A 78 8.85 6.19 3.93
C ALA A 78 8.51 4.85 3.26
N HIS A 79 7.99 4.91 2.04
CA HIS A 79 7.72 3.69 1.29
C HIS A 79 8.17 3.80 -0.17
N ALA A 80 8.44 2.66 -0.77
CA ALA A 80 8.69 2.53 -2.18
C ALA A 80 7.85 1.39 -2.78
N ARG A 81 7.47 1.56 -4.05
CA ARG A 81 6.75 0.55 -4.83
C ARG A 81 7.45 0.35 -6.16
N TYR A 82 7.73 -0.90 -6.49
CA TYR A 82 8.25 -1.27 -7.79
C TYR A 82 7.19 -2.01 -8.59
N PHE A 83 6.75 -1.42 -9.69
CA PHE A 83 5.65 -1.92 -10.52
C PHE A 83 6.13 -2.87 -11.60
N MET A 84 5.40 -3.98 -11.76
CA MET A 84 5.60 -4.99 -12.79
C MET A 84 4.24 -5.42 -13.34
N LYS A 85 3.87 -4.93 -14.50
CA LYS A 85 2.61 -5.31 -15.19
C LYS A 85 1.36 -5.16 -14.31
N GLY A 86 1.27 -4.04 -13.58
CA GLY A 86 0.14 -3.73 -12.69
C GLY A 86 0.22 -4.34 -11.29
N TYR A 87 1.16 -5.24 -11.05
CA TYR A 87 1.54 -5.66 -9.70
C TYR A 87 2.65 -4.78 -9.17
N PHE A 88 2.83 -4.75 -7.89
CA PHE A 88 3.96 -4.05 -7.29
C PHE A 88 4.55 -4.82 -6.10
N ALA A 89 5.85 -4.73 -5.97
CA ALA A 89 6.55 -5.01 -4.73
C ALA A 89 6.53 -3.73 -3.87
N TYR A 90 6.37 -3.90 -2.58
CA TYR A 90 6.24 -2.83 -1.60
C TYR A 90 7.28 -2.97 -0.51
N VAL A 91 7.89 -1.88 -0.14
CA VAL A 91 8.73 -1.76 1.05
C VAL A 91 8.40 -0.46 1.77
N GLU A 92 8.33 -0.51 3.08
CA GLU A 92 8.07 0.63 3.95
C GLU A 92 9.00 0.58 5.15
N ALA A 93 9.49 1.74 5.55
CA ALA A 93 10.27 1.96 6.76
C ALA A 93 9.45 2.82 7.72
N PRO A 94 8.74 2.21 8.69
CA PRO A 94 7.98 2.93 9.69
C PRO A 94 8.89 3.86 10.51
N SER A 95 8.42 5.08 10.77
CA SER A 95 9.18 6.10 11.50
C SER A 95 10.59 6.34 10.94
N LEU A 96 10.79 6.07 9.63
CA LEU A 96 12.09 6.11 8.95
C LEU A 96 13.13 5.15 9.55
N ASP A 97 12.67 4.14 10.29
CA ASP A 97 13.54 3.15 10.93
C ASP A 97 13.77 1.95 9.98
N THR A 98 15.00 1.74 9.59
CA THR A 98 15.39 0.66 8.68
C THR A 98 15.43 -0.73 9.35
N ASP A 99 15.38 -0.79 10.68
CA ASP A 99 15.37 -2.05 11.41
C ASP A 99 13.96 -2.68 11.49
N LYS A 100 12.92 -1.88 11.17
CA LYS A 100 11.51 -2.29 11.21
C LYS A 100 10.88 -2.24 9.82
N LEU A 101 11.40 -3.00 8.89
CA LEU A 101 10.90 -2.97 7.52
C LEU A 101 9.60 -3.76 7.38
N LEU A 102 8.66 -3.15 6.67
CA LEU A 102 7.48 -3.80 6.13
C LEU A 102 7.75 -4.13 4.65
N ILE A 103 7.54 -5.36 4.27
CA ILE A 103 7.68 -5.81 2.88
C ILE A 103 6.35 -6.39 2.39
N GLY A 104 6.04 -6.19 1.13
CA GLY A 104 4.77 -6.67 0.63
C GLY A 104 4.69 -6.76 -0.89
N VAL A 105 3.57 -7.27 -1.32
CA VAL A 105 3.18 -7.34 -2.72
C VAL A 105 1.73 -6.93 -2.87
N GLY A 106 1.41 -6.29 -3.98
CA GLY A 106 0.06 -5.84 -4.23
C GLY A 106 -0.24 -5.69 -5.70
N LYS A 107 -1.47 -5.25 -5.98
CA LYS A 107 -1.92 -4.93 -7.33
C LYS A 107 -2.65 -3.61 -7.32
N MET A 108 -2.33 -2.73 -8.25
CA MET A 108 -3.02 -1.47 -8.40
C MET A 108 -4.07 -1.57 -9.50
N PHE A 109 -5.31 -1.23 -9.15
CA PHE A 109 -6.41 -1.10 -10.09
C PHE A 109 -6.74 0.38 -10.26
N THR A 110 -6.67 0.88 -11.47
CA THR A 110 -7.00 2.28 -11.76
C THR A 110 -8.35 2.38 -12.43
N PHE A 111 -9.22 3.21 -11.87
CA PHE A 111 -10.56 3.50 -12.37
C PHE A 111 -10.58 4.95 -12.90
N HIS A 112 -11.26 5.16 -14.03
CA HIS A 112 -11.40 6.48 -14.64
C HIS A 112 -10.10 7.31 -14.75
N LYS A 113 -8.96 6.64 -14.92
CA LYS A 113 -7.62 7.22 -15.07
C LYS A 113 -7.06 7.96 -13.85
N ARG A 114 -7.85 8.18 -12.83
CA ARG A 114 -7.43 8.96 -11.64
C ARG A 114 -7.61 8.26 -10.31
N VAL A 115 -8.67 7.49 -10.15
CA VAL A 115 -8.93 6.76 -8.91
C VAL A 115 -8.23 5.42 -8.94
N TYR A 116 -7.51 5.08 -7.91
CA TYR A 116 -6.92 3.74 -7.78
C TYR A 116 -7.34 3.05 -6.49
N VAL A 117 -7.32 1.73 -6.54
CA VAL A 117 -7.47 0.84 -5.38
C VAL A 117 -6.30 -0.13 -5.42
N ASP A 118 -5.60 -0.27 -4.30
CA ASP A 118 -4.40 -1.09 -4.19
C ASP A 118 -4.47 -2.09 -3.03
N PRO A 119 -5.15 -3.22 -3.23
CA PRO A 119 -5.01 -4.34 -2.30
C PRO A 119 -3.56 -4.82 -2.27
N LYS A 120 -3.02 -4.98 -1.08
CA LYS A 120 -1.67 -5.46 -0.86
C LYS A 120 -1.59 -6.34 0.38
N ILE A 121 -0.70 -7.30 0.35
CA ILE A 121 -0.31 -8.12 1.49
C ILE A 121 1.02 -7.59 1.98
N VAL A 122 1.10 -7.26 3.24
CA VAL A 122 2.28 -6.69 3.88
C VAL A 122 2.71 -7.60 5.01
N TYR A 123 3.98 -7.94 5.02
CA TYR A 123 4.64 -8.69 6.07
C TYR A 123 5.50 -7.76 6.92
N ASP A 124 5.23 -7.74 8.21
CA ASP A 124 6.04 -7.04 9.20
C ASP A 124 7.22 -7.93 9.61
N THR A 125 8.43 -7.47 9.34
CA THR A 125 9.64 -8.23 9.65
C THR A 125 9.98 -8.24 11.14
N ASN A 126 9.50 -7.27 11.89
CA ASN A 126 9.73 -7.14 13.33
C ASN A 126 8.72 -7.97 14.13
N GLU A 127 7.43 -7.77 13.88
CA GLU A 127 6.36 -8.49 14.57
C GLU A 127 6.09 -9.88 13.98
N LYS A 128 6.66 -10.17 12.81
CA LYS A 128 6.46 -11.42 12.05
C LYS A 128 4.98 -11.70 11.76
N THR A 129 4.24 -10.64 11.49
CA THR A 129 2.81 -10.69 11.18
C THR A 129 2.57 -10.38 9.71
N THR A 130 1.48 -10.93 9.18
CA THR A 130 1.06 -10.67 7.80
C THR A 130 -0.31 -10.00 7.83
N ASN A 131 -0.41 -8.84 7.20
CA ASN A 131 -1.62 -8.03 7.15
C ASN A 131 -2.08 -7.84 5.70
N LEU A 132 -3.40 -7.89 5.50
CA LEU A 132 -4.02 -7.46 4.26
C LEU A 132 -4.37 -5.98 4.39
N VAL A 133 -3.86 -5.19 3.48
CA VAL A 133 -4.06 -3.73 3.46
C VAL A 133 -4.80 -3.36 2.18
N LEU A 134 -5.80 -2.51 2.29
CA LEU A 134 -6.55 -1.99 1.15
C LEU A 134 -6.40 -0.47 1.10
N GLY A 135 -5.63 0.02 0.14
CA GLY A 135 -5.48 1.44 -0.12
C GLY A 135 -6.46 1.94 -1.19
N VAL A 136 -6.84 3.19 -1.08
CA VAL A 136 -7.62 3.92 -2.10
C VAL A 136 -7.00 5.30 -2.28
N GLY A 137 -6.96 5.78 -3.50
CA GLY A 137 -6.40 7.11 -3.73
C GLY A 137 -6.65 7.67 -5.12
N LEU A 138 -6.02 8.79 -5.36
CA LEU A 138 -6.06 9.55 -6.61
C LEU A 138 -4.66 9.61 -7.22
N LYS A 139 -4.61 9.49 -8.54
CA LYS A 139 -3.42 9.65 -9.39
C LYS A 139 -3.59 10.88 -10.27
N PHE A 140 -2.57 11.72 -10.34
CA PHE A 140 -2.54 12.94 -11.14
C PHE A 140 -1.39 12.93 -12.15
#